data_8cc9719d3502d17653d91c74d48a0efd
#
_entry.id   8cc9719d3502d17653d91c74d48a0efd
#
_cell.length_a   1.000
_cell.length_b   1.000
_cell.length_c   1.000
_cell.angle_alpha   90.00
_cell.angle_beta   90.00
_cell.angle_gamma   90.00
#
_symmetry.space_group_name_H-M   'P 1'
#
loop_
_entity.id
_entity.type
_entity.pdbx_description
1 polymer ?
#
loop_
_entity_poly.entity_id
_entity_poly.type
_entity_poly.pdbx_seq_one_letter_code
_entity_poly.pdbx_strand_id
1 'polypeptide(L)'
;TRKEDVYAQNALKRHVYNPPAETSNQPYVWFKIISPNDITEGPFMVTSWGDEAPHDDVATWSVEASSAGQVDVRDVGATITITTQPQNRTLTVGDTLNLSVAATVSDNSALTYQWKKGGSDISGATSATFTKANVTAGDAGSYSCQVSSSTAGSVTSGSATVVVNAA
;
A
#
# COMPACT_ATOMS: atom_id res chain seq x y z
N THR A 1 12.41 2.08 32.08
CA THR A 1 11.15 1.38 32.38
C THR A 1 10.23 1.57 31.18
N ARG A 2 10.03 0.51 30.41
CA ARG A 2 9.04 0.50 29.32
C ARG A 2 7.66 0.62 29.94
N LYS A 3 6.88 1.60 29.51
CA LYS A 3 5.43 1.55 29.62
C LYS A 3 4.89 1.42 28.19
N GLU A 4 4.37 0.26 27.90
CA GLU A 4 3.60 0.00 26.69
C GLU A 4 2.14 0.28 27.02
N ASP A 5 1.60 1.38 26.52
CA ASP A 5 0.17 1.62 26.57
C ASP A 5 -0.44 1.19 25.24
N VAL A 6 -1.15 0.08 25.29
CA VAL A 6 -1.90 -0.46 24.16
C VAL A 6 -3.32 0.06 24.25
N TYR A 7 -3.63 1.14 23.57
CA TYR A 7 -5.01 1.57 23.40
C TYR A 7 -5.56 1.07 22.05
N ALA A 8 -6.49 0.12 22.16
CA ALA A 8 -7.27 -0.37 21.05
C ALA A 8 -8.49 0.53 20.83
N GLN A 9 -8.33 1.67 20.20
CA GLN A 9 -9.38 2.30 19.41
C GLN A 9 -8.72 3.01 18.24
N ASN A 10 -8.97 2.51 17.03
CA ASN A 10 -8.49 3.02 15.76
C ASN A 10 -6.97 2.93 15.52
N ALA A 11 -6.41 1.71 15.64
CA ALA A 11 -5.10 1.32 15.06
C ALA A 11 -3.91 2.27 15.32
N LEU A 12 -3.94 3.08 16.38
CA LEU A 12 -2.79 3.87 16.78
C LEU A 12 -1.99 3.09 17.83
N LYS A 13 -0.88 2.49 17.44
CA LYS A 13 0.12 1.97 18.36
C LYS A 13 1.11 3.09 18.69
N ARG A 14 1.10 3.57 19.92
CA ARG A 14 2.08 4.53 20.41
C ARG A 14 3.21 3.77 21.11
N HIS A 15 4.40 3.85 20.56
CA HIS A 15 5.61 3.40 21.25
C HIS A 15 6.31 4.62 21.83
N VAL A 16 6.40 4.69 23.15
CA VAL A 16 7.22 5.71 23.83
C VAL A 16 8.59 5.10 24.07
N TYR A 17 9.60 5.62 23.38
CA TYR A 17 10.98 5.25 23.60
C TYR A 17 11.70 6.37 24.34
N ASN A 18 12.32 6.06 25.48
CA ASN A 18 13.14 7.00 26.22
C ASN A 18 14.58 6.90 25.69
N PRO A 19 15.10 7.89 24.94
CA PRO A 19 16.47 7.85 24.46
C PRO A 19 17.44 7.96 25.63
N PRO A 20 18.68 7.43 25.49
CA PRO A 20 19.71 7.61 26.51
C PRO A 20 19.95 9.11 26.72
N ALA A 21 20.11 9.49 27.99
CA ALA A 21 20.28 10.87 28.40
C ALA A 21 21.54 11.47 27.76
N GLU A 22 21.37 12.20 26.69
CA GLU A 22 22.36 13.13 26.19
C GLU A 22 21.81 14.55 26.24
N THR A 23 22.40 15.27 27.21
CA THR A 23 22.57 16.73 27.23
C THR A 23 21.33 17.59 27.07
N SER A 24 20.65 17.77 28.10
CA SER A 24 19.96 18.95 28.64
C SER A 24 18.72 18.55 29.43
N ASN A 25 18.46 19.25 30.48
CA ASN A 25 17.42 19.01 31.49
C ASN A 25 15.95 19.05 30.98
N GLN A 26 15.70 18.70 29.74
CA GLN A 26 14.36 18.66 29.13
C GLN A 26 13.99 17.24 28.80
N PRO A 27 12.85 16.72 29.23
CA PRO A 27 12.40 15.39 28.92
C PRO A 27 11.89 15.35 27.48
N TYR A 28 12.77 15.01 26.54
CA TYR A 28 12.36 14.64 25.19
C TYR A 28 11.89 13.20 25.19
N VAL A 29 10.73 12.95 24.63
CA VAL A 29 10.19 11.62 24.45
C VAL A 29 10.06 11.36 22.94
N TRP A 30 10.54 10.22 22.48
CA TRP A 30 10.37 9.81 21.10
C TRP A 30 9.03 9.08 20.96
N PHE A 31 8.19 9.61 20.09
CA PHE A 31 6.94 8.96 19.72
C PHE A 31 7.04 8.40 18.31
N LYS A 32 6.49 7.21 18.16
CA LYS A 32 6.17 6.64 16.85
C LYS A 32 4.66 6.50 16.78
N ILE A 33 4.04 7.29 15.92
CA ILE A 33 2.60 7.25 15.65
C ILE A 33 2.42 6.53 14.32
N ILE A 34 1.73 5.40 14.35
CA ILE A 34 1.40 4.63 13.14
C ILE A 34 -0.09 4.85 12.89
N SER A 35 -0.42 5.51 11.80
CA SER A 35 -1.78 5.60 11.26
C SER A 35 -1.93 4.64 10.07
N PRO A 36 -3.13 4.40 9.56
CA PRO A 36 -3.32 3.50 8.41
C PRO A 36 -2.51 3.89 7.16
N ASN A 37 -2.17 5.17 7.02
CA ASN A 37 -1.53 5.72 5.82
C ASN A 37 -0.18 6.36 6.08
N ASP A 38 0.21 6.61 7.35
CA ASP A 38 1.46 7.28 7.67
C ASP A 38 2.09 6.81 8.97
N ILE A 39 3.41 6.94 9.03
CA ILE A 39 4.20 6.77 10.25
C ILE A 39 4.86 8.12 10.54
N THR A 40 4.57 8.67 11.72
CA THR A 40 5.22 9.88 12.21
C THR A 40 6.17 9.51 13.35
N GLU A 41 7.44 9.80 13.18
CA GLU A 41 8.47 9.57 14.20
C GLU A 41 9.22 10.87 14.49
N GLY A 42 9.52 11.13 15.74
CA GLY A 42 10.34 12.28 16.08
C GLY A 42 10.42 12.56 17.58
N PRO A 43 11.33 13.44 17.96
CA PRO A 43 11.42 13.94 19.32
C PRO A 43 10.28 14.92 19.58
N PHE A 44 9.55 14.70 20.67
CA PHE A 44 8.53 15.61 21.17
C PHE A 44 8.93 16.09 22.56
N MET A 45 8.76 17.36 22.82
CA MET A 45 8.91 17.91 24.16
C MET A 45 7.60 17.73 24.91
N VAL A 46 7.64 17.09 26.06
CA VAL A 46 6.48 16.99 26.94
C VAL A 46 6.25 18.36 27.58
N THR A 47 5.16 19.01 27.26
CA THR A 47 4.81 20.34 27.74
C THR A 47 3.96 20.30 29.00
N SER A 48 3.23 19.20 29.23
CA SER A 48 2.50 18.96 30.47
C SER A 48 2.37 17.47 30.76
N TRP A 49 2.28 17.14 32.01
CA TRP A 49 2.05 15.78 32.50
C TRP A 49 0.93 15.85 33.55
N GLY A 50 -0.21 15.25 33.26
CA GLY A 50 -1.33 15.13 34.18
C GLY A 50 -1.45 13.72 34.73
N ASP A 51 -1.56 13.57 36.01
CA ASP A 51 -1.88 12.33 36.71
C ASP A 51 -3.20 12.56 37.48
N GLU A 52 -4.30 12.12 36.95
CA GLU A 52 -5.58 12.11 37.62
C GLU A 52 -6.05 10.65 37.76
N ALA A 53 -5.73 10.03 38.89
CA ALA A 53 -6.25 8.74 39.27
C ALA A 53 -7.31 8.92 40.38
N PRO A 54 -8.60 8.87 40.09
CA PRO A 54 -9.63 8.66 41.11
C PRO A 54 -9.47 7.25 41.67
N HIS A 55 -9.75 7.08 42.96
CA HIS A 55 -9.40 5.93 43.81
C HIS A 55 -9.99 4.57 43.35
N ASP A 56 -10.86 4.50 42.36
CA ASP A 56 -11.61 3.29 42.03
C ASP A 56 -11.76 3.03 40.51
N ASP A 57 -11.03 3.74 39.61
CA ASP A 57 -11.21 3.56 38.17
C ASP A 57 -9.89 3.62 37.37
N VAL A 58 -9.98 3.26 36.09
CA VAL A 58 -8.87 3.22 35.14
C VAL A 58 -8.14 4.56 35.14
N ALA A 59 -6.86 4.58 35.49
CA ALA A 59 -6.03 5.76 35.41
C ALA A 59 -5.97 6.28 33.97
N THR A 60 -6.44 7.49 33.74
CA THR A 60 -6.34 8.18 32.46
C THR A 60 -5.16 9.12 32.49
N TRP A 61 -4.27 8.96 31.51
CA TRP A 61 -3.10 9.81 31.35
C TRP A 61 -3.32 10.75 30.20
N SER A 62 -3.10 12.02 30.38
CA SER A 62 -3.01 12.99 29.29
C SER A 62 -1.58 13.51 29.20
N VAL A 63 -1.01 13.45 28.01
CA VAL A 63 0.30 14.03 27.72
C VAL A 63 0.13 15.00 26.56
N GLU A 64 0.44 16.27 26.81
CA GLU A 64 0.58 17.24 25.75
C GLU A 64 2.04 17.29 25.32
N ALA A 65 2.27 17.12 24.02
CA ALA A 65 3.61 17.14 23.46
C ALA A 65 3.62 17.99 22.18
N SER A 66 4.66 18.81 22.03
CA SER A 66 4.95 19.52 20.79
C SER A 66 6.20 18.95 20.14
N SER A 67 6.29 18.98 18.81
CA SER A 67 7.49 18.53 18.12
C SER A 67 8.68 19.42 18.48
N ALA A 68 9.79 18.80 18.94
CA ALA A 68 11.01 19.50 19.35
C ALA A 68 12.07 19.53 18.21
N GLY A 69 11.72 19.08 17.03
CA GLY A 69 12.61 19.00 15.88
C GLY A 69 11.89 18.57 14.60
N GLN A 70 12.65 18.17 13.59
CA GLN A 70 12.08 17.65 12.36
C GLN A 70 11.37 16.33 12.65
N VAL A 71 10.07 16.31 12.36
CA VAL A 71 9.27 15.08 12.43
C VAL A 71 9.44 14.34 11.11
N ASP A 72 9.95 13.12 11.16
CA ASP A 72 10.03 12.25 9.98
C ASP A 72 8.65 11.60 9.77
N VAL A 73 7.90 12.16 8.83
CA VAL A 73 6.65 11.56 8.37
C VAL A 73 6.99 10.62 7.22
N ARG A 74 7.02 9.34 7.51
CA ARG A 74 7.17 8.32 6.47
C ARG A 74 5.78 7.92 6.01
N ASP A 75 5.49 8.29 4.79
CA ASP A 75 4.34 7.73 4.07
C ASP A 75 4.58 6.22 3.91
N VAL A 76 3.76 5.41 4.55
CA VAL A 76 3.70 3.97 4.26
C VAL A 76 2.98 3.83 2.92
N GLY A 77 3.70 4.13 1.88
CA GLY A 77 3.22 4.30 0.52
C GLY A 77 2.05 3.38 0.17
N ALA A 78 1.13 3.90 -0.60
CA ALA A 78 0.00 3.14 -1.10
C ALA A 78 0.47 1.83 -1.75
N THR A 79 -0.31 0.76 -1.64
CA THR A 79 0.02 -0.54 -2.22
C THR A 79 -1.05 -0.98 -3.21
N ILE A 80 -0.60 -1.49 -4.37
CA ILE A 80 -1.48 -2.11 -5.36
C ILE A 80 -1.58 -3.60 -5.08
N THR A 81 -2.80 -4.12 -4.97
CA THR A 81 -3.08 -5.55 -4.87
C THR A 81 -3.88 -6.01 -6.08
N ILE A 82 -3.35 -6.97 -6.85
CA ILE A 82 -4.08 -7.60 -7.94
C ILE A 82 -5.00 -8.66 -7.35
N THR A 83 -6.30 -8.44 -7.44
CA THR A 83 -7.35 -9.33 -6.88
C THR A 83 -7.81 -10.39 -7.85
N THR A 84 -7.68 -10.15 -9.17
CA THR A 84 -7.99 -11.13 -10.21
C THR A 84 -6.87 -11.16 -11.23
N GLN A 85 -6.31 -12.34 -11.43
CA GLN A 85 -5.25 -12.58 -12.42
C GLN A 85 -5.85 -12.92 -13.78
N PRO A 86 -5.20 -12.53 -14.91
CA PRO A 86 -5.61 -12.93 -16.22
C PRO A 86 -5.51 -14.45 -16.37
N GLN A 87 -6.47 -15.04 -17.05
CA GLN A 87 -6.61 -16.50 -17.20
C GLN A 87 -6.08 -16.97 -18.56
N ASN A 88 -5.49 -18.17 -18.57
CA ASN A 88 -5.07 -18.84 -19.80
C ASN A 88 -6.26 -19.02 -20.77
N ARG A 89 -5.99 -18.94 -22.06
CA ARG A 89 -6.98 -19.10 -23.12
C ARG A 89 -6.47 -20.04 -24.21
N THR A 90 -7.35 -20.95 -24.65
CA THR A 90 -7.15 -21.73 -25.87
C THR A 90 -8.24 -21.32 -26.84
N LEU A 91 -7.84 -20.88 -28.01
CA LEU A 91 -8.69 -20.29 -29.05
C LEU A 91 -8.39 -20.96 -30.40
N THR A 92 -9.26 -20.74 -31.35
CA THR A 92 -9.06 -21.09 -32.76
C THR A 92 -8.88 -19.83 -33.59
N VAL A 93 -8.14 -19.88 -34.67
CA VAL A 93 -8.01 -18.74 -35.60
C VAL A 93 -9.39 -18.20 -35.96
N GLY A 94 -9.58 -16.89 -35.85
CA GLY A 94 -10.86 -16.19 -36.05
C GLY A 94 -11.64 -15.91 -34.77
N ASP A 95 -11.34 -16.55 -33.64
CA ASP A 95 -11.99 -16.30 -32.36
C ASP A 95 -11.66 -14.91 -31.81
N THR A 96 -12.34 -14.53 -30.72
CA THR A 96 -12.06 -13.31 -29.97
C THR A 96 -11.33 -13.65 -28.68
N LEU A 97 -10.13 -13.07 -28.46
CA LEU A 97 -9.41 -13.12 -27.23
C LEU A 97 -9.97 -12.08 -26.25
N ASN A 98 -10.30 -12.52 -25.06
CA ASN A 98 -10.66 -11.65 -23.93
C ASN A 98 -9.82 -12.02 -22.71
N LEU A 99 -9.08 -11.05 -22.18
CA LEU A 99 -8.34 -11.14 -20.94
C LEU A 99 -8.81 -10.02 -19.99
N SER A 100 -8.76 -10.28 -18.70
CA SER A 100 -9.14 -9.29 -17.67
C SER A 100 -8.23 -9.38 -16.48
N VAL A 101 -8.04 -8.26 -15.81
CA VAL A 101 -7.37 -8.10 -14.52
C VAL A 101 -8.24 -7.25 -13.62
N ALA A 102 -8.24 -7.54 -12.32
CA ALA A 102 -8.79 -6.64 -11.31
C ALA A 102 -7.74 -6.33 -10.25
N ALA A 103 -7.71 -5.10 -9.81
CA ALA A 103 -6.78 -4.64 -8.79
C ALA A 103 -7.43 -3.59 -7.89
N THR A 104 -6.91 -3.46 -6.68
CA THR A 104 -7.24 -2.41 -5.72
C THR A 104 -5.97 -1.69 -5.30
N VAL A 105 -6.10 -0.47 -4.84
CA VAL A 105 -5.03 0.31 -4.22
C VAL A 105 -5.49 0.78 -2.85
N SER A 106 -4.59 0.78 -1.86
CA SER A 106 -4.96 0.98 -0.45
C SER A 106 -5.43 2.40 -0.14
N ASP A 107 -5.06 3.39 -0.94
CA ASP A 107 -5.41 4.82 -0.78
C ASP A 107 -6.56 5.29 -1.69
N ASN A 108 -7.19 4.37 -2.43
CA ASN A 108 -8.22 4.64 -3.44
C ASN A 108 -7.79 5.58 -4.58
N SER A 109 -6.50 5.74 -4.82
CA SER A 109 -5.99 6.49 -5.97
C SER A 109 -6.38 5.82 -7.30
N ALA A 110 -6.35 6.58 -8.39
CA ALA A 110 -6.70 6.05 -9.70
C ALA A 110 -5.68 5.01 -10.17
N LEU A 111 -6.19 3.89 -10.70
CA LEU A 111 -5.39 2.85 -11.34
C LEU A 111 -5.34 3.04 -12.84
N THR A 112 -4.17 2.81 -13.42
CA THR A 112 -3.93 2.74 -14.85
C THR A 112 -3.42 1.37 -15.22
N TYR A 113 -3.68 0.95 -16.47
CA TYR A 113 -3.36 -0.39 -16.95
C TYR A 113 -2.54 -0.30 -18.23
N GLN A 114 -1.67 -1.27 -18.47
CA GLN A 114 -0.97 -1.49 -19.72
C GLN A 114 -0.78 -2.98 -19.96
N TRP A 115 -1.44 -3.51 -20.98
CA TRP A 115 -1.24 -4.90 -21.38
C TRP A 115 0.05 -5.06 -22.15
N LYS A 116 0.70 -6.19 -21.92
CA LYS A 116 1.97 -6.59 -22.54
C LYS A 116 1.83 -7.99 -23.15
N LYS A 117 2.51 -8.20 -24.25
CA LYS A 117 2.67 -9.51 -24.89
C LYS A 117 4.15 -9.84 -24.98
N GLY A 118 4.58 -10.96 -24.41
CA GLY A 118 6.00 -11.32 -24.34
C GLY A 118 6.88 -10.27 -23.67
N GLY A 119 6.32 -9.47 -22.74
CA GLY A 119 7.00 -8.38 -22.05
C GLY A 119 6.93 -7.03 -22.78
N SER A 120 6.52 -6.98 -24.05
CA SER A 120 6.39 -5.73 -24.82
C SER A 120 4.99 -5.14 -24.71
N ASP A 121 4.89 -3.83 -24.65
CA ASP A 121 3.62 -3.12 -24.54
C ASP A 121 2.76 -3.31 -25.80
N ILE A 122 1.47 -3.58 -25.58
CA ILE A 122 0.47 -3.58 -26.63
C ILE A 122 -0.08 -2.17 -26.75
N SER A 123 0.17 -1.52 -27.89
CA SER A 123 -0.26 -0.14 -28.10
C SER A 123 -1.78 0.02 -27.93
N GLY A 124 -2.19 1.01 -27.11
CA GLY A 124 -3.59 1.33 -26.84
C GLY A 124 -4.32 0.37 -25.89
N ALA A 125 -3.66 -0.68 -25.39
CA ALA A 125 -4.26 -1.64 -24.46
C ALA A 125 -4.16 -1.16 -23.01
N THR A 126 -4.91 -0.13 -22.66
CA THR A 126 -4.83 0.61 -21.38
C THR A 126 -6.04 0.44 -20.48
N SER A 127 -6.89 -0.54 -20.74
CA SER A 127 -8.05 -0.86 -19.90
C SER A 127 -7.80 -2.09 -19.03
N ALA A 128 -8.60 -2.27 -17.98
CA ALA A 128 -8.57 -3.48 -17.14
C ALA A 128 -8.90 -4.78 -17.94
N THR A 129 -9.50 -4.63 -19.11
CA THR A 129 -9.77 -5.73 -20.05
C THR A 129 -9.02 -5.51 -21.35
N PHE A 130 -8.49 -6.59 -21.91
CA PHE A 130 -7.91 -6.62 -23.25
C PHE A 130 -8.75 -7.51 -24.15
N THR A 131 -9.21 -6.96 -25.27
CA THR A 131 -10.00 -7.67 -26.26
C THR A 131 -9.36 -7.56 -27.63
N LYS A 132 -9.22 -8.70 -28.33
CA LYS A 132 -8.77 -8.76 -29.71
C LYS A 132 -9.65 -9.71 -30.49
N ALA A 133 -10.37 -9.19 -31.46
CA ALA A 133 -11.18 -9.99 -32.41
C ALA A 133 -10.30 -10.60 -33.50
N ASN A 134 -10.79 -11.70 -34.09
CA ASN A 134 -10.16 -12.38 -35.22
C ASN A 134 -8.69 -12.73 -34.94
N VAL A 135 -8.44 -13.45 -33.84
CA VAL A 135 -7.06 -13.87 -33.50
C VAL A 135 -6.46 -14.75 -34.61
N THR A 136 -5.17 -14.60 -34.75
CA THR A 136 -4.33 -15.37 -35.68
C THR A 136 -3.34 -16.21 -34.88
N ALA A 137 -2.64 -17.14 -35.53
CA ALA A 137 -1.56 -17.90 -34.88
C ALA A 137 -0.48 -16.98 -34.28
N GLY A 138 -0.26 -15.81 -34.87
CA GLY A 138 0.66 -14.80 -34.34
C GLY A 138 0.23 -14.20 -33.01
N ASP A 139 -1.02 -14.35 -32.59
CA ASP A 139 -1.54 -13.85 -31.33
C ASP A 139 -1.30 -14.81 -30.15
N ALA A 140 -0.86 -16.03 -30.41
CA ALA A 140 -0.41 -16.93 -29.36
C ALA A 140 0.79 -16.32 -28.58
N GLY A 141 0.89 -16.63 -27.29
CA GLY A 141 1.98 -16.17 -26.46
C GLY A 141 1.58 -15.88 -25.02
N SER A 142 2.48 -15.25 -24.28
CA SER A 142 2.30 -14.89 -22.89
C SER A 142 1.83 -13.44 -22.78
N TYR A 143 0.75 -13.21 -22.04
CA TYR A 143 0.16 -11.90 -21.81
C TYR A 143 0.20 -11.57 -20.32
N SER A 144 0.51 -10.33 -19.99
CA SER A 144 0.44 -9.79 -18.63
C SER A 144 -0.08 -8.35 -18.66
N CYS A 145 -0.52 -7.87 -17.50
CA CYS A 145 -0.98 -6.50 -17.37
C CYS A 145 -0.16 -5.80 -16.27
N GLN A 146 0.45 -4.66 -16.60
CA GLN A 146 1.02 -3.76 -15.63
C GLN A 146 -0.08 -2.83 -15.13
N VAL A 147 -0.24 -2.79 -13.81
CA VAL A 147 -1.18 -1.91 -13.09
C VAL A 147 -0.36 -0.87 -12.36
N SER A 148 -0.68 0.40 -12.51
CA SER A 148 0.10 1.48 -11.92
C SER A 148 -0.82 2.50 -11.23
N SER A 149 -0.28 3.15 -10.20
CA SER A 149 -0.87 4.29 -9.52
C SER A 149 0.18 5.37 -9.32
N SER A 150 -0.24 6.62 -9.26
CA SER A 150 0.68 7.75 -8.99
C SER A 150 1.30 7.70 -7.59
N THR A 151 0.65 7.03 -6.64
CA THR A 151 1.06 6.95 -5.22
C THR A 151 1.72 5.61 -4.88
N ALA A 152 1.28 4.50 -5.53
CA ALA A 152 1.71 3.14 -5.20
C ALA A 152 2.74 2.55 -6.19
N GLY A 153 3.18 3.33 -7.19
CA GLY A 153 4.06 2.81 -8.23
C GLY A 153 3.39 1.83 -9.17
N SER A 154 4.01 0.70 -9.49
CA SER A 154 3.45 -0.28 -10.44
C SER A 154 3.67 -1.72 -10.00
N VAL A 155 2.69 -2.57 -10.31
CA VAL A 155 2.72 -4.03 -10.11
C VAL A 155 2.32 -4.71 -11.41
N THR A 156 2.99 -5.80 -11.76
CA THR A 156 2.65 -6.59 -12.96
C THR A 156 1.90 -7.85 -12.54
N SER A 157 0.83 -8.19 -13.26
CA SER A 157 0.06 -9.42 -13.05
C SER A 157 0.88 -10.67 -13.35
N GLY A 158 0.38 -11.81 -12.90
CA GLY A 158 0.78 -13.10 -13.45
C GLY A 158 0.57 -13.17 -14.96
N SER A 159 1.27 -14.07 -15.62
CA SER A 159 1.14 -14.27 -17.07
C SER A 159 0.01 -15.21 -17.40
N ALA A 160 -0.80 -14.84 -18.40
CA ALA A 160 -1.77 -15.70 -19.05
C ALA A 160 -1.17 -16.26 -20.36
N THR A 161 -1.17 -17.57 -20.50
CA THR A 161 -0.78 -18.22 -21.75
C THR A 161 -1.97 -18.28 -22.70
N VAL A 162 -1.79 -17.75 -23.90
CA VAL A 162 -2.77 -17.81 -25.00
C VAL A 162 -2.25 -18.78 -26.06
N VAL A 163 -3.07 -19.80 -26.36
CA VAL A 163 -2.84 -20.77 -27.43
C VAL A 163 -3.86 -20.50 -28.52
N VAL A 164 -3.40 -20.46 -29.77
CA VAL A 164 -4.29 -20.30 -30.95
C VAL A 164 -4.05 -21.47 -31.87
N ASN A 165 -5.06 -22.32 -32.03
CA ASN A 165 -5.05 -23.47 -32.90
C ASN A 165 -5.47 -23.07 -34.34
N ALA A 166 -5.06 -23.85 -35.33
CA ALA A 166 -5.56 -23.71 -36.67
C ALA A 166 -7.09 -23.96 -36.73
N ALA A 167 -7.77 -23.31 -37.66
CA ALA A 167 -9.19 -23.53 -37.94
C ALA A 167 -9.42 -24.86 -38.62
#